data_5a0368d625d1e54e8caba9276b8f6bb5
#
_entry.id   5a0368d625d1e54e8caba9276b8f6bb5
#
_cell.length_a   1.000
_cell.length_b   1.000
_cell.length_c   1.000
_cell.angle_alpha   90.00
_cell.angle_beta   90.00
_cell.angle_gamma   90.00
#
_symmetry.space_group_name_H-M   'P 1'
#
loop_
_entity.id
_entity.type
_entity.pdbx_description
1 polymer ?
#
loop_
_entity_poly.entity_id
_entity_poly.type
_entity_poly.pdbx_seq_one_letter_code
_entity_poly.pdbx_strand_id
1 'polypeptide(L)'
;MEPTTHPTHLFVREAYGRIAASGTGCCGPQATSSCCGGGSAGDVAMGVGYSAAELATLPEGANLGLSCGNPTAMAELKPGETVLDLGSGAGLDVFLAAQRVGAEGRVHGVDMTKEMVAKARHNAAEFRRRTGLDNVTFHHGQIEAIPLPEASVDVVLSNCVLNLSPDQATVWREIARVLKPGGRVSISDMVLLRPIPEALQADVRALVGCIAGAAQADGLKAMVAAAGLTELVLSPKQGAIEAMLPSDDPMAKHLLGLLPAGTGPADFIASMIISARKPA
;
A
#
# COMPACT_ATOMS: atom_id res chain seq x y z
N MET A 1 5.13 26.75 7.89
CA MET A 1 6.04 26.54 6.75
C MET A 1 5.42 25.41 5.96
N GLU A 2 4.95 25.65 4.73
CA GLU A 2 4.46 24.55 3.90
C GLU A 2 5.64 23.58 3.69
N PRO A 3 5.43 22.25 3.86
CA PRO A 3 6.49 21.30 3.61
C PRO A 3 6.93 21.44 2.15
N THR A 4 8.23 21.60 1.93
CA THR A 4 8.82 21.60 0.58
C THR A 4 8.38 20.35 -0.14
N THR A 5 7.55 20.51 -1.17
CA THR A 5 6.93 19.37 -1.85
C THR A 5 7.99 18.71 -2.75
N HIS A 6 8.48 17.55 -2.34
CA HIS A 6 9.44 16.78 -3.14
C HIS A 6 8.84 16.45 -4.52
N PRO A 7 9.62 16.47 -5.62
CA PRO A 7 9.11 16.16 -6.97
C PRO A 7 8.36 14.83 -7.06
N THR A 8 8.79 13.80 -6.32
CA THR A 8 8.09 12.51 -6.23
C THR A 8 6.66 12.68 -5.68
N HIS A 9 6.45 13.49 -4.65
CA HIS A 9 5.11 13.75 -4.09
C HIS A 9 4.20 14.46 -5.11
N LEU A 10 4.74 15.38 -5.92
CA LEU A 10 3.97 16.05 -6.97
C LEU A 10 3.51 15.04 -8.02
N PHE A 11 4.43 14.21 -8.50
CA PHE A 11 4.14 13.18 -9.49
C PHE A 11 3.10 12.18 -8.98
N VAL A 12 3.29 11.65 -7.76
CA VAL A 12 2.37 10.68 -7.16
C VAL A 12 0.98 11.31 -6.98
N ARG A 13 0.88 12.54 -6.43
CA ARG A 13 -0.42 13.23 -6.26
C ARG A 13 -1.15 13.42 -7.57
N GLU A 14 -0.44 13.83 -8.62
CA GLU A 14 -1.06 14.02 -9.94
C GLU A 14 -1.57 12.71 -10.53
N ALA A 15 -0.75 11.65 -10.47
CA ALA A 15 -1.11 10.34 -10.99
C ALA A 15 -2.34 9.75 -10.26
N TYR A 16 -2.31 9.70 -8.94
CA TYR A 16 -3.39 9.15 -8.13
C TYR A 16 -4.63 10.05 -8.07
N GLY A 17 -4.46 11.38 -8.18
CA GLY A 17 -5.59 12.31 -8.33
C GLY A 17 -6.39 12.04 -9.61
N ARG A 18 -5.71 11.77 -10.73
CA ARG A 18 -6.37 11.35 -11.99
C ARG A 18 -7.12 10.04 -11.84
N ILE A 19 -6.56 9.05 -11.18
CA ILE A 19 -7.20 7.75 -10.91
C ILE A 19 -8.46 7.96 -10.04
N ALA A 20 -8.37 8.75 -8.99
CA ALA A 20 -9.52 9.05 -8.13
C ALA A 20 -10.67 9.70 -8.90
N ALA A 21 -10.36 10.61 -9.83
CA ALA A 21 -11.34 11.33 -10.64
C ALA A 21 -11.97 10.46 -11.74
N SER A 22 -11.16 9.59 -12.40
CA SER A 22 -11.64 8.76 -13.51
C SER A 22 -12.34 7.48 -13.06
N GLY A 23 -12.06 7.01 -11.85
CA GLY A 23 -12.51 5.69 -11.37
C GLY A 23 -11.89 4.51 -12.11
N THR A 24 -10.89 4.76 -12.97
CA THR A 24 -10.15 3.75 -13.73
C THR A 24 -8.78 3.53 -13.11
N GLY A 25 -8.27 2.27 -13.13
CA GLY A 25 -6.96 1.91 -12.60
C GLY A 25 -5.81 2.73 -13.20
N CYS A 26 -4.58 2.49 -12.73
CA CYS A 26 -3.38 3.26 -13.02
C CYS A 26 -3.04 3.48 -14.51
N CYS A 27 -3.61 2.71 -15.42
CA CYS A 27 -3.32 2.76 -16.87
C CYS A 27 -4.32 3.56 -17.72
N GLY A 28 -5.38 4.13 -17.14
CA GLY A 28 -6.40 4.95 -17.86
C GLY A 28 -7.31 4.14 -18.81
N PRO A 29 -8.37 4.78 -19.38
CA PRO A 29 -9.40 4.09 -20.18
C PRO A 29 -8.94 3.61 -21.57
N GLN A 30 -7.73 3.94 -22.01
CA GLN A 30 -7.18 3.57 -23.32
C GLN A 30 -6.02 2.58 -23.27
N ALA A 31 -5.59 2.16 -22.08
CA ALA A 31 -4.54 1.18 -21.97
C ALA A 31 -5.09 -0.21 -22.26
N THR A 32 -4.75 -0.77 -23.41
CA THR A 32 -5.01 -2.18 -23.77
C THR A 32 -4.12 -3.16 -23.01
N SER A 33 -3.17 -2.65 -22.23
CA SER A 33 -2.31 -3.39 -21.30
C SER A 33 -2.40 -2.73 -19.93
N SER A 34 -3.11 -3.33 -18.98
CA SER A 34 -3.07 -2.90 -17.58
C SER A 34 -1.79 -3.41 -16.95
N CYS A 35 -1.07 -2.54 -16.23
CA CYS A 35 0.06 -2.95 -15.39
C CYS A 35 -0.34 -3.95 -14.28
N CYS A 36 -1.63 -4.30 -14.18
CA CYS A 36 -2.20 -5.22 -13.20
C CYS A 36 -3.01 -6.37 -13.84
N GLY A 37 -2.74 -6.73 -15.12
CA GLY A 37 -3.54 -7.75 -15.85
C GLY A 37 -4.96 -7.26 -16.20
N GLY A 38 -5.48 -7.55 -17.39
CA GLY A 38 -6.73 -6.99 -17.98
C GLY A 38 -8.06 -7.34 -17.29
N GLY A 39 -8.10 -7.46 -15.95
CA GLY A 39 -9.28 -7.76 -15.14
C GLY A 39 -9.94 -6.52 -14.52
N SER A 40 -11.13 -6.68 -13.95
CA SER A 40 -11.80 -5.66 -13.14
C SER A 40 -10.99 -5.35 -11.86
N ALA A 41 -11.27 -4.21 -11.20
CA ALA A 41 -10.67 -3.91 -9.89
C ALA A 41 -10.92 -5.04 -8.87
N GLY A 42 -12.04 -5.75 -8.98
CA GLY A 42 -12.35 -6.94 -8.18
C GLY A 42 -11.39 -8.11 -8.47
N ASP A 43 -11.13 -8.39 -9.76
CA ASP A 43 -10.22 -9.48 -10.14
C ASP A 43 -8.78 -9.21 -9.64
N VAL A 44 -8.33 -7.96 -9.77
CA VAL A 44 -7.02 -7.53 -9.23
C VAL A 44 -6.95 -7.77 -7.73
N ALA A 45 -7.94 -7.30 -6.96
CA ALA A 45 -7.99 -7.49 -5.52
C ALA A 45 -8.04 -8.98 -5.13
N MET A 46 -8.85 -9.80 -5.81
CA MET A 46 -8.90 -11.25 -5.57
C MET A 46 -7.54 -11.91 -5.88
N GLY A 47 -6.87 -11.50 -6.95
CA GLY A 47 -5.54 -12.00 -7.31
C GLY A 47 -4.47 -11.73 -6.26
N VAL A 48 -4.63 -10.69 -5.44
CA VAL A 48 -3.70 -10.35 -4.36
C VAL A 48 -4.17 -10.78 -2.95
N GLY A 49 -5.27 -11.55 -2.87
CA GLY A 49 -5.67 -12.26 -1.66
C GLY A 49 -6.89 -11.71 -0.91
N TYR A 50 -7.67 -10.78 -1.49
CA TYR A 50 -8.99 -10.45 -0.95
C TYR A 50 -10.03 -11.47 -1.41
N SER A 51 -10.95 -11.84 -0.55
CA SER A 51 -12.05 -12.71 -0.91
C SER A 51 -13.19 -11.94 -1.59
N ALA A 52 -13.94 -12.60 -2.47
CA ALA A 52 -15.13 -12.00 -3.07
C ALA A 52 -16.16 -11.55 -2.00
N ALA A 53 -16.24 -12.28 -0.88
CA ALA A 53 -17.12 -11.94 0.23
C ALA A 53 -16.69 -10.62 0.91
N GLU A 54 -15.40 -10.41 1.17
CA GLU A 54 -14.88 -9.14 1.69
C GLU A 54 -15.18 -7.99 0.74
N LEU A 55 -14.87 -8.15 -0.55
CA LEU A 55 -15.10 -7.10 -1.56
C LEU A 55 -16.59 -6.73 -1.70
N ALA A 56 -17.49 -7.68 -1.57
CA ALA A 56 -18.95 -7.43 -1.63
C ALA A 56 -19.47 -6.57 -0.47
N THR A 57 -18.74 -6.49 0.65
CA THR A 57 -19.13 -5.65 1.80
C THR A 57 -18.74 -4.18 1.62
N LEU A 58 -17.84 -3.87 0.72
CA LEU A 58 -17.29 -2.54 0.52
C LEU A 58 -18.30 -1.58 -0.15
N PRO A 59 -18.22 -0.27 0.13
CA PRO A 59 -18.89 0.74 -0.68
C PRO A 59 -18.41 0.70 -2.14
N GLU A 60 -19.30 1.05 -3.05
CA GLU A 60 -18.95 1.18 -4.45
C GLU A 60 -17.83 2.24 -4.64
N GLY A 61 -16.78 1.90 -5.39
CA GLY A 61 -15.63 2.77 -5.63
C GLY A 61 -14.61 2.83 -4.50
N ALA A 62 -14.72 2.01 -3.44
CA ALA A 62 -13.66 1.86 -2.44
C ALA A 62 -12.47 1.07 -3.00
N ASN A 63 -12.72 0.08 -3.85
CA ASN A 63 -11.69 -0.69 -4.53
C ASN A 63 -11.40 -0.07 -5.92
N LEU A 64 -10.19 0.43 -6.09
CA LEU A 64 -9.70 1.03 -7.35
C LEU A 64 -8.71 0.12 -8.10
N GLY A 65 -8.51 -1.12 -7.66
CA GLY A 65 -7.58 -2.07 -8.28
C GLY A 65 -6.11 -1.67 -8.13
N LEU A 66 -5.74 -1.03 -7.01
CA LEU A 66 -4.41 -0.50 -6.75
C LEU A 66 -3.62 -1.32 -5.70
N SER A 67 -4.19 -2.44 -5.24
CA SER A 67 -3.61 -3.25 -4.18
C SER A 67 -2.52 -4.20 -4.71
N CYS A 68 -1.44 -4.36 -3.95
CA CYS A 68 -0.38 -5.35 -4.21
C CYS A 68 -0.43 -6.52 -3.20
N GLY A 69 -1.34 -6.49 -2.24
CA GLY A 69 -1.52 -7.51 -1.22
C GLY A 69 -2.72 -7.26 -0.33
N ASN A 70 -2.94 -8.12 0.67
CA ASN A 70 -3.97 -7.98 1.68
C ASN A 70 -3.34 -7.88 3.08
N PRO A 71 -2.87 -6.67 3.49
CA PRO A 71 -2.27 -6.47 4.81
C PRO A 71 -3.29 -6.69 5.94
N THR A 72 -4.57 -6.42 5.67
CA THR A 72 -5.67 -6.58 6.64
C THR A 72 -5.85 -8.04 7.05
N ALA A 73 -5.68 -8.99 6.12
CA ALA A 73 -5.78 -10.42 6.43
C ALA A 73 -4.65 -10.90 7.35
N MET A 74 -3.46 -10.30 7.22
CA MET A 74 -2.25 -10.70 7.95
C MET A 74 -2.09 -9.96 9.29
N ALA A 75 -2.84 -8.88 9.50
CA ALA A 75 -2.69 -8.02 10.68
C ALA A 75 -3.28 -8.61 11.97
N GLU A 76 -4.05 -9.71 11.88
CA GLU A 76 -4.71 -10.33 13.04
C GLU A 76 -5.48 -9.31 13.89
N LEU A 77 -6.30 -8.46 13.23
CA LEU A 77 -7.05 -7.39 13.88
C LEU A 77 -8.01 -7.93 14.94
N LYS A 78 -8.05 -7.27 16.08
CA LYS A 78 -8.91 -7.63 17.22
C LYS A 78 -10.01 -6.58 17.44
N PRO A 79 -11.18 -7.00 17.94
CA PRO A 79 -12.22 -6.07 18.35
C PRO A 79 -11.70 -5.01 19.33
N GLY A 80 -12.09 -3.76 19.11
CA GLY A 80 -11.70 -2.62 19.94
C GLY A 80 -10.35 -1.97 19.61
N GLU A 81 -9.53 -2.53 18.70
CA GLU A 81 -8.25 -1.93 18.31
C GLU A 81 -8.42 -0.62 17.53
N THR A 82 -7.44 0.26 17.70
CA THR A 82 -7.27 1.45 16.85
C THR A 82 -6.27 1.13 15.74
N VAL A 83 -6.69 1.26 14.48
CA VAL A 83 -5.91 0.92 13.29
C VAL A 83 -5.63 2.17 12.48
N LEU A 84 -4.44 2.27 11.91
CA LEU A 84 -4.06 3.28 10.93
C LEU A 84 -3.71 2.60 9.61
N ASP A 85 -4.29 3.08 8.51
CA ASP A 85 -3.95 2.70 7.14
C ASP A 85 -3.21 3.85 6.44
N LEU A 86 -1.97 3.61 6.02
CA LEU A 86 -1.11 4.56 5.33
C LEU A 86 -1.29 4.46 3.82
N GLY A 87 -1.62 5.58 3.17
CA GLY A 87 -1.99 5.63 1.76
C GLY A 87 -3.32 4.95 1.51
N SER A 88 -4.31 5.27 2.32
CA SER A 88 -5.61 4.60 2.37
C SER A 88 -6.43 4.69 1.08
N GLY A 89 -6.04 5.54 0.13
CA GLY A 89 -6.76 5.73 -1.12
C GLY A 89 -8.24 5.99 -0.92
N ALA A 90 -9.08 5.24 -1.63
CA ALA A 90 -10.55 5.33 -1.51
C ALA A 90 -11.14 4.54 -0.33
N GLY A 91 -10.29 3.91 0.51
CA GLY A 91 -10.65 3.33 1.80
C GLY A 91 -10.82 1.81 1.83
N LEU A 92 -10.34 1.05 0.85
CA LEU A 92 -10.51 -0.40 0.79
C LEU A 92 -10.11 -1.09 2.09
N ASP A 93 -8.85 -0.97 2.51
CA ASP A 93 -8.33 -1.62 3.73
C ASP A 93 -8.92 -1.01 5.00
N VAL A 94 -9.23 0.31 5.00
CA VAL A 94 -9.90 0.99 6.12
C VAL A 94 -11.28 0.37 6.42
N PHE A 95 -12.12 0.15 5.40
CA PHE A 95 -13.46 -0.41 5.61
C PHE A 95 -13.41 -1.88 6.02
N LEU A 96 -12.47 -2.67 5.48
CA LEU A 96 -12.29 -4.05 5.93
C LEU A 96 -11.79 -4.11 7.38
N ALA A 97 -10.83 -3.26 7.75
CA ALA A 97 -10.36 -3.16 9.12
C ALA A 97 -11.48 -2.71 10.07
N ALA A 98 -12.30 -1.73 9.67
CA ALA A 98 -13.40 -1.21 10.47
C ALA A 98 -14.44 -2.28 10.86
N GLN A 99 -14.74 -3.20 9.93
CA GLN A 99 -15.62 -4.33 10.22
C GLN A 99 -14.98 -5.32 11.21
N ARG A 100 -13.67 -5.54 11.12
CA ARG A 100 -12.94 -6.47 12.00
C ARG A 100 -12.79 -5.96 13.43
N VAL A 101 -12.49 -4.64 13.57
CA VAL A 101 -12.35 -4.05 14.92
C VAL A 101 -13.70 -3.74 15.57
N GLY A 102 -14.79 -3.68 14.79
CA GLY A 102 -16.14 -3.48 15.31
C GLY A 102 -16.41 -2.08 15.87
N ALA A 103 -17.56 -1.90 16.50
CA ALA A 103 -18.05 -0.58 16.93
C ALA A 103 -17.17 0.09 18.01
N GLU A 104 -16.49 -0.69 18.84
CA GLU A 104 -15.60 -0.18 19.88
C GLU A 104 -14.20 0.20 19.35
N GLY A 105 -13.81 -0.32 18.18
CA GLY A 105 -12.56 0.02 17.52
C GLY A 105 -12.62 1.34 16.75
N ARG A 106 -11.47 1.81 16.27
CA ARG A 106 -11.35 2.99 15.42
C ARG A 106 -10.39 2.71 14.28
N VAL A 107 -10.69 3.22 13.09
CA VAL A 107 -9.80 3.10 11.93
C VAL A 107 -9.56 4.47 11.32
N HIS A 108 -8.30 4.82 11.19
CA HIS A 108 -7.83 6.04 10.54
C HIS A 108 -7.21 5.70 9.19
N GLY A 109 -7.62 6.40 8.12
CA GLY A 109 -6.94 6.37 6.84
C GLY A 109 -6.18 7.69 6.63
N VAL A 110 -4.95 7.62 6.15
CA VAL A 110 -4.15 8.80 5.77
C VAL A 110 -3.81 8.70 4.30
N ASP A 111 -4.08 9.75 3.53
CA ASP A 111 -3.68 9.86 2.13
C ASP A 111 -3.26 11.29 1.79
N MET A 112 -2.22 11.47 0.97
CA MET A 112 -1.75 12.79 0.57
C MET A 112 -2.51 13.38 -0.61
N THR A 113 -3.39 12.61 -1.27
CA THR A 113 -4.16 13.00 -2.43
C THR A 113 -5.55 13.47 -1.99
N LYS A 114 -5.86 14.76 -2.19
CA LYS A 114 -7.13 15.35 -1.76
C LYS A 114 -8.35 14.65 -2.38
N GLU A 115 -8.24 14.26 -3.63
CA GLU A 115 -9.27 13.56 -4.39
C GLU A 115 -9.55 12.17 -3.81
N MET A 116 -8.50 11.44 -3.39
CA MET A 116 -8.64 10.15 -2.70
C MET A 116 -9.35 10.33 -1.35
N VAL A 117 -8.92 11.28 -0.54
CA VAL A 117 -9.55 11.57 0.76
C VAL A 117 -11.02 11.98 0.59
N ALA A 118 -11.33 12.80 -0.43
CA ALA A 118 -12.73 13.18 -0.71
C ALA A 118 -13.58 11.96 -1.09
N LYS A 119 -13.05 11.07 -1.95
CA LYS A 119 -13.72 9.82 -2.34
C LYS A 119 -13.90 8.89 -1.15
N ALA A 120 -12.86 8.71 -0.32
CA ALA A 120 -12.92 7.89 0.89
C ALA A 120 -13.98 8.39 1.89
N ARG A 121 -14.08 9.71 2.09
CA ARG A 121 -15.13 10.32 2.94
C ARG A 121 -16.53 10.15 2.38
N HIS A 122 -16.69 10.22 1.05
CA HIS A 122 -17.96 9.89 0.41
C HIS A 122 -18.33 8.42 0.65
N ASN A 123 -17.40 7.51 0.44
CA ASN A 123 -17.59 6.08 0.67
C ASN A 123 -17.89 5.77 2.16
N ALA A 124 -17.34 6.54 3.12
CA ALA A 124 -17.62 6.37 4.55
C ALA A 124 -19.10 6.57 4.89
N ALA A 125 -19.78 7.51 4.23
CA ALA A 125 -21.21 7.72 4.42
C ALA A 125 -22.03 6.49 3.96
N GLU A 126 -21.65 5.89 2.85
CA GLU A 126 -22.29 4.65 2.38
C GLU A 126 -21.95 3.46 3.29
N PHE A 127 -20.70 3.32 3.71
CA PHE A 127 -20.27 2.29 4.64
C PHE A 127 -21.09 2.32 5.92
N ARG A 128 -21.23 3.51 6.53
CA ARG A 128 -22.10 3.70 7.73
C ARG A 128 -23.54 3.29 7.48
N ARG A 129 -24.11 3.65 6.34
CA ARG A 129 -25.49 3.30 5.98
C ARG A 129 -25.68 1.80 5.83
N ARG A 130 -24.69 1.07 5.27
CA ARG A 130 -24.75 -0.37 5.02
C ARG A 130 -24.50 -1.21 6.26
N THR A 131 -23.56 -0.78 7.11
CA THR A 131 -23.06 -1.58 8.23
C THR A 131 -23.54 -1.10 9.61
N GLY A 132 -24.00 0.16 9.73
CA GLY A 132 -24.26 0.81 10.99
C GLY A 132 -23.01 1.27 11.74
N LEU A 133 -21.80 0.98 11.24
CA LEU A 133 -20.52 1.39 11.86
C LEU A 133 -20.20 2.84 11.52
N ASP A 134 -19.77 3.60 12.53
CA ASP A 134 -19.32 4.99 12.43
C ASP A 134 -17.93 5.14 13.08
N ASN A 135 -17.01 4.27 12.68
CA ASN A 135 -15.72 4.06 13.32
C ASN A 135 -14.53 4.35 12.39
N VAL A 136 -14.75 5.04 11.26
CA VAL A 136 -13.70 5.39 10.30
C VAL A 136 -13.49 6.89 10.22
N THR A 137 -12.22 7.31 10.06
CA THR A 137 -11.85 8.72 9.88
C THR A 137 -10.75 8.83 8.83
N PHE A 138 -10.92 9.75 7.86
CA PHE A 138 -9.93 9.97 6.79
C PHE A 138 -9.24 11.33 6.95
N HIS A 139 -7.91 11.32 6.94
CA HIS A 139 -7.04 12.46 7.11
C HIS A 139 -6.30 12.75 5.80
N HIS A 140 -6.26 14.03 5.41
CA HIS A 140 -5.36 14.48 4.36
C HIS A 140 -3.99 14.77 4.97
N GLY A 141 -2.94 14.03 4.56
CA GLY A 141 -1.60 14.16 5.12
C GLY A 141 -0.59 13.28 4.40
N GLN A 142 0.69 13.55 4.63
CA GLN A 142 1.81 12.75 4.15
C GLN A 142 2.18 11.68 5.19
N ILE A 143 2.66 10.54 4.73
CA ILE A 143 3.07 9.44 5.61
C ILE A 143 4.39 9.72 6.34
N GLU A 144 5.17 10.69 5.87
CA GLU A 144 6.35 11.24 6.53
C GLU A 144 6.02 12.21 7.69
N ALA A 145 4.74 12.60 7.83
CA ALA A 145 4.24 13.47 8.91
C ALA A 145 2.80 13.06 9.25
N ILE A 146 2.63 11.92 9.89
CA ILE A 146 1.33 11.31 10.19
C ILE A 146 0.52 12.21 11.13
N PRO A 147 -0.70 12.66 10.73
CA PRO A 147 -1.50 13.61 11.50
C PRO A 147 -2.24 12.95 12.68
N LEU A 148 -1.56 12.07 13.41
CA LEU A 148 -2.05 11.41 14.62
C LEU A 148 -1.08 11.60 15.77
N PRO A 149 -1.58 11.59 17.03
CA PRO A 149 -0.73 11.68 18.22
C PRO A 149 0.25 10.51 18.34
N GLU A 150 1.30 10.70 19.13
CA GLU A 150 2.18 9.63 19.58
C GLU A 150 1.39 8.58 20.36
N ALA A 151 1.80 7.31 20.24
CA ALA A 151 1.25 6.17 20.97
C ALA A 151 -0.29 6.09 20.92
N SER A 152 -0.89 6.34 19.76
CA SER A 152 -2.35 6.43 19.59
C SER A 152 -2.97 5.23 18.87
N VAL A 153 -2.17 4.40 18.15
CA VAL A 153 -2.69 3.29 17.37
C VAL A 153 -2.10 1.95 17.80
N ASP A 154 -2.91 0.90 17.71
CA ASP A 154 -2.51 -0.48 18.04
C ASP A 154 -1.87 -1.16 16.83
N VAL A 155 -2.34 -0.83 15.63
CA VAL A 155 -1.92 -1.47 14.37
C VAL A 155 -1.72 -0.42 13.28
N VAL A 156 -0.63 -0.56 12.52
CA VAL A 156 -0.41 0.18 11.27
C VAL A 156 -0.49 -0.79 10.10
N LEU A 157 -1.33 -0.45 9.12
CA LEU A 157 -1.45 -1.12 7.82
C LEU A 157 -0.86 -0.22 6.72
N SER A 158 -0.41 -0.83 5.64
CA SER A 158 -0.14 -0.14 4.38
C SER A 158 -0.13 -1.11 3.21
N ASN A 159 -0.50 -0.63 2.02
CA ASN A 159 -0.56 -1.44 0.81
C ASN A 159 0.08 -0.69 -0.37
N CYS A 160 1.33 -1.06 -0.73
CA CYS A 160 2.11 -0.48 -1.84
C CYS A 160 2.31 1.05 -1.77
N VAL A 161 2.58 1.60 -0.60
CA VAL A 161 2.68 3.06 -0.42
C VAL A 161 4.05 3.52 0.07
N LEU A 162 4.73 2.75 0.92
CA LEU A 162 6.01 3.20 1.48
C LEU A 162 7.06 3.46 0.40
N ASN A 163 7.03 2.67 -0.67
CA ASN A 163 7.92 2.83 -1.82
C ASN A 163 7.68 4.11 -2.64
N LEU A 164 6.55 4.79 -2.42
CA LEU A 164 6.26 6.09 -3.05
C LEU A 164 6.85 7.27 -2.25
N SER A 165 7.31 7.02 -1.03
CA SER A 165 7.96 8.03 -0.19
C SER A 165 9.42 8.25 -0.61
N PRO A 166 9.86 9.51 -0.76
CA PRO A 166 11.27 9.84 -0.95
C PRO A 166 12.11 9.70 0.32
N ASP A 167 11.49 9.57 1.50
CA ASP A 167 12.15 9.42 2.80
C ASP A 167 11.50 8.32 3.64
N GLN A 168 11.72 7.07 3.25
CA GLN A 168 11.19 5.91 3.96
C GLN A 168 11.70 5.81 5.41
N ALA A 169 12.91 6.30 5.69
CA ALA A 169 13.44 6.30 7.06
C ALA A 169 12.60 7.18 7.98
N THR A 170 12.12 8.33 7.50
CA THR A 170 11.17 9.18 8.23
C THR A 170 9.82 8.48 8.39
N VAL A 171 9.32 7.78 7.37
CA VAL A 171 8.07 7.02 7.47
C VAL A 171 8.16 5.97 8.59
N TRP A 172 9.24 5.20 8.66
CA TRP A 172 9.42 4.21 9.72
C TRP A 172 9.49 4.82 11.12
N ARG A 173 10.12 6.02 11.27
CA ARG A 173 10.10 6.76 12.54
C ARG A 173 8.69 7.23 12.91
N GLU A 174 7.90 7.72 11.96
CA GLU A 174 6.51 8.13 12.18
C GLU A 174 5.60 6.94 12.54
N ILE A 175 5.77 5.80 11.87
CA ILE A 175 5.09 4.54 12.23
C ILE A 175 5.40 4.18 13.70
N ALA A 176 6.68 4.18 14.08
CA ALA A 176 7.08 3.88 15.46
C ALA A 176 6.54 4.92 16.46
N ARG A 177 6.47 6.21 16.07
CA ARG A 177 5.92 7.28 16.91
C ARG A 177 4.44 7.04 17.23
N VAL A 178 3.63 6.78 16.21
CA VAL A 178 2.18 6.66 16.39
C VAL A 178 1.75 5.33 17.02
N LEU A 179 2.55 4.27 16.88
CA LEU A 179 2.27 2.97 17.52
C LEU A 179 2.34 3.09 19.04
N LYS A 180 1.37 2.49 19.73
CA LYS A 180 1.43 2.23 21.17
C LYS A 180 2.55 1.23 21.47
N PRO A 181 3.13 1.22 22.70
CA PRO A 181 3.95 0.11 23.17
C PRO A 181 3.23 -1.24 22.96
N GLY A 182 3.92 -2.24 22.43
CA GLY A 182 3.33 -3.53 22.04
C GLY A 182 2.54 -3.53 20.73
N GLY A 183 2.34 -2.38 20.09
CA GLY A 183 1.67 -2.26 18.80
C GLY A 183 2.44 -2.92 17.66
N ARG A 184 1.75 -3.19 16.55
CA ARG A 184 2.30 -3.95 15.41
C ARG A 184 2.07 -3.31 14.05
N VAL A 185 2.86 -3.75 13.09
CA VAL A 185 2.80 -3.33 11.69
C VAL A 185 2.44 -4.51 10.81
N SER A 186 1.60 -4.31 9.81
CA SER A 186 1.36 -5.24 8.71
C SER A 186 1.31 -4.46 7.39
N ILE A 187 2.37 -4.54 6.62
CA ILE A 187 2.55 -3.81 5.36
C ILE A 187 2.72 -4.81 4.22
N SER A 188 2.03 -4.59 3.11
CA SER A 188 2.31 -5.27 1.86
C SER A 188 3.01 -4.31 0.91
N ASP A 189 4.26 -4.58 0.55
CA ASP A 189 5.01 -3.73 -0.39
C ASP A 189 6.07 -4.53 -1.17
N MET A 190 6.63 -3.90 -2.19
CA MET A 190 7.69 -4.47 -3.00
C MET A 190 9.05 -4.25 -2.32
N VAL A 191 9.87 -5.29 -2.28
CA VAL A 191 11.22 -5.25 -1.68
C VAL A 191 12.23 -5.78 -2.67
N LEU A 192 13.35 -5.06 -2.84
CA LEU A 192 14.46 -5.51 -3.66
C LEU A 192 15.28 -6.57 -2.91
N LEU A 193 15.44 -7.73 -3.52
CA LEU A 193 16.27 -8.84 -3.03
C LEU A 193 17.74 -8.62 -3.36
N ARG A 194 17.99 -7.94 -4.48
CA ARG A 194 19.32 -7.50 -4.94
C ARG A 194 19.18 -6.21 -5.76
N PRO A 195 20.28 -5.48 -6.01
CA PRO A 195 20.25 -4.28 -6.85
C PRO A 195 19.68 -4.58 -8.24
N ILE A 196 18.78 -3.71 -8.71
CA ILE A 196 18.28 -3.79 -10.10
C ILE A 196 19.42 -3.42 -11.05
N PRO A 197 19.63 -4.18 -12.14
CA PRO A 197 20.62 -3.82 -13.18
C PRO A 197 20.41 -2.39 -13.68
N GLU A 198 21.52 -1.66 -13.92
CA GLU A 198 21.48 -0.23 -14.28
C GLU A 198 20.66 0.01 -15.56
N ALA A 199 20.74 -0.91 -16.53
CA ALA A 199 19.94 -0.85 -17.76
C ALA A 199 18.42 -0.88 -17.52
N LEU A 200 17.98 -1.49 -16.42
CA LEU A 200 16.58 -1.58 -16.01
C LEU A 200 16.11 -0.38 -15.18
N GLN A 201 17.03 0.32 -14.49
CA GLN A 201 16.63 1.37 -13.55
C GLN A 201 15.84 2.50 -14.20
N ALA A 202 16.19 2.88 -15.44
CA ALA A 202 15.49 3.93 -16.18
C ALA A 202 14.06 3.49 -16.58
N ASP A 203 13.92 2.27 -17.09
CA ASP A 203 12.64 1.76 -17.61
C ASP A 203 11.68 1.37 -16.48
N VAL A 204 12.20 0.79 -15.41
CA VAL A 204 11.39 0.46 -14.22
C VAL A 204 10.87 1.73 -13.52
N ARG A 205 11.64 2.82 -13.51
CA ARG A 205 11.17 4.12 -12.99
C ARG A 205 10.01 4.70 -13.78
N ALA A 206 9.97 4.45 -15.08
CA ALA A 206 8.91 4.91 -15.95
C ALA A 206 7.64 4.05 -15.81
N LEU A 207 7.78 2.78 -15.43
CA LEU A 207 6.70 1.77 -15.52
C LEU A 207 5.91 1.54 -14.24
N VAL A 208 6.58 1.52 -13.07
CA VAL A 208 5.88 1.12 -11.84
C VAL A 208 6.44 1.93 -10.67
N GLY A 209 5.77 2.99 -10.26
CA GLY A 209 6.19 3.82 -9.13
C GLY A 209 6.53 3.03 -7.86
N CYS A 210 5.86 1.90 -7.61
CA CYS A 210 6.11 1.03 -6.46
C CYS A 210 7.47 0.29 -6.54
N ILE A 211 8.00 -0.03 -7.74
CA ILE A 211 9.27 -0.75 -7.90
C ILE A 211 10.44 0.22 -7.84
N ALA A 212 10.29 1.42 -8.44
CA ALA A 212 11.37 2.40 -8.52
C ALA A 212 11.85 2.89 -7.14
N GLY A 213 10.96 2.95 -6.16
CA GLY A 213 11.28 3.34 -4.79
C GLY A 213 11.49 2.17 -3.84
N ALA A 214 11.42 0.93 -4.33
CA ALA A 214 11.53 -0.24 -3.46
C ALA A 214 12.88 -0.28 -2.73
N ALA A 215 12.84 -0.41 -1.41
CA ALA A 215 14.05 -0.56 -0.60
C ALA A 215 14.68 -1.94 -0.81
N GLN A 216 16.00 -2.00 -0.76
CA GLN A 216 16.69 -3.28 -0.61
C GLN A 216 16.37 -3.89 0.76
N ALA A 217 16.26 -5.22 0.84
CA ALA A 217 15.89 -5.92 2.06
C ALA A 217 16.75 -5.54 3.28
N ASP A 218 18.06 -5.38 3.10
CA ASP A 218 18.96 -5.00 4.20
C ASP A 218 18.81 -3.52 4.59
N GLY A 219 18.56 -2.63 3.62
CA GLY A 219 18.22 -1.24 3.91
C GLY A 219 16.91 -1.10 4.68
N LEU A 220 15.89 -1.89 4.30
CA LEU A 220 14.62 -1.95 5.02
C LEU A 220 14.82 -2.42 6.47
N LYS A 221 15.58 -3.51 6.68
CA LYS A 221 15.92 -4.01 8.04
C LYS A 221 16.60 -2.93 8.88
N ALA A 222 17.54 -2.19 8.28
CA ALA A 222 18.25 -1.12 8.98
C ALA A 222 17.31 0.03 9.36
N MET A 223 16.40 0.46 8.47
CA MET A 223 15.42 1.52 8.75
C MET A 223 14.45 1.12 9.86
N VAL A 224 13.92 -0.09 9.82
CA VAL A 224 13.00 -0.62 10.85
C VAL A 224 13.68 -0.68 12.23
N ALA A 225 14.91 -1.20 12.28
CA ALA A 225 15.69 -1.26 13.52
C ALA A 225 16.04 0.14 14.05
N ALA A 226 16.43 1.08 13.17
CA ALA A 226 16.73 2.47 13.54
C ALA A 226 15.49 3.22 14.07
N ALA A 227 14.29 2.83 13.66
CA ALA A 227 13.03 3.35 14.18
C ALA A 227 12.65 2.75 15.56
N GLY A 228 13.43 1.80 16.08
CA GLY A 228 13.16 1.15 17.37
C GLY A 228 12.10 0.03 17.30
N LEU A 229 11.76 -0.45 16.11
CA LEU A 229 10.87 -1.58 15.93
C LEU A 229 11.65 -2.89 15.95
N THR A 230 11.02 -3.95 16.46
CA THR A 230 11.61 -5.28 16.65
C THR A 230 10.76 -6.36 15.98
N GLU A 231 11.18 -7.61 16.08
CA GLU A 231 10.46 -8.77 15.52
C GLU A 231 10.12 -8.62 14.03
N LEU A 232 11.04 -8.01 13.27
CA LEU A 232 10.83 -7.83 11.83
C LEU A 232 10.81 -9.18 11.11
N VAL A 233 9.71 -9.46 10.42
CA VAL A 233 9.54 -10.61 9.53
C VAL A 233 9.23 -10.12 8.12
N LEU A 234 9.94 -10.64 7.14
CA LEU A 234 9.71 -10.43 5.71
C LEU A 234 9.22 -11.74 5.10
N SER A 235 7.95 -11.81 4.74
CA SER A 235 7.31 -13.00 4.19
C SER A 235 7.00 -12.78 2.71
N PRO A 236 7.70 -13.46 1.77
CA PRO A 236 7.45 -13.30 0.35
C PRO A 236 6.10 -13.89 -0.05
N LYS A 237 5.38 -13.19 -0.92
CA LYS A 237 4.16 -13.66 -1.57
C LYS A 237 4.53 -14.38 -2.86
N GLN A 238 4.34 -15.69 -2.88
CA GLN A 238 4.62 -16.51 -4.06
C GLN A 238 3.69 -16.16 -5.22
N GLY A 239 4.22 -16.16 -6.43
CA GLY A 239 3.45 -15.93 -7.66
C GLY A 239 3.00 -14.48 -7.90
N ALA A 240 3.26 -13.55 -6.97
CA ALA A 240 2.80 -12.15 -7.10
C ALA A 240 3.51 -11.42 -8.25
N ILE A 241 4.80 -11.65 -8.45
CA ILE A 241 5.59 -11.01 -9.52
C ILE A 241 5.15 -11.52 -10.89
N GLU A 242 4.94 -12.81 -11.02
CA GLU A 242 4.46 -13.45 -12.26
C GLU A 242 3.05 -12.96 -12.63
N ALA A 243 2.19 -12.75 -11.64
CA ALA A 243 0.86 -12.19 -11.86
C ALA A 243 0.90 -10.72 -12.30
N MET A 244 1.89 -9.95 -11.83
CA MET A 244 2.08 -8.54 -12.22
C MET A 244 2.77 -8.36 -13.57
N LEU A 245 3.57 -9.34 -14.02
CA LEU A 245 4.32 -9.33 -15.28
C LEU A 245 3.96 -10.55 -16.13
N PRO A 246 2.77 -10.57 -16.76
CA PRO A 246 2.37 -11.68 -17.64
C PRO A 246 3.39 -11.87 -18.77
N SER A 247 3.76 -13.12 -19.04
CA SER A 247 4.83 -13.46 -20.02
C SER A 247 4.49 -13.11 -21.48
N ASP A 248 3.24 -12.84 -21.78
CA ASP A 248 2.75 -12.43 -23.09
C ASP A 248 2.72 -10.91 -23.32
N ASP A 249 2.85 -10.13 -22.23
CA ASP A 249 2.93 -8.67 -22.30
C ASP A 249 4.23 -8.23 -23.01
N PRO A 250 4.17 -7.39 -24.08
CA PRO A 250 5.35 -6.90 -24.79
C PRO A 250 6.36 -6.17 -23.90
N MET A 251 5.85 -5.45 -22.88
CA MET A 251 6.68 -4.70 -21.94
C MET A 251 7.37 -5.64 -20.96
N ALA A 252 6.65 -6.63 -20.44
CA ALA A 252 7.24 -7.70 -19.62
C ALA A 252 8.38 -8.40 -20.38
N LYS A 253 8.16 -8.73 -21.67
CA LYS A 253 9.21 -9.32 -22.53
C LYS A 253 10.42 -8.41 -22.70
N HIS A 254 10.21 -7.11 -22.90
CA HIS A 254 11.30 -6.13 -22.98
C HIS A 254 12.12 -6.11 -21.68
N LEU A 255 11.46 -5.98 -20.53
CA LEU A 255 12.12 -5.96 -19.23
C LEU A 255 12.88 -7.28 -18.94
N LEU A 256 12.28 -8.42 -19.29
CA LEU A 256 12.94 -9.73 -19.17
C LEU A 256 14.21 -9.81 -20.03
N GLY A 257 14.21 -9.20 -21.22
CA GLY A 257 15.36 -9.13 -22.11
C GLY A 257 16.54 -8.29 -21.57
N LEU A 258 16.30 -7.41 -20.60
CA LEU A 258 17.31 -6.59 -19.94
C LEU A 258 17.90 -7.25 -18.68
N LEU A 259 17.31 -8.37 -18.23
CA LEU A 259 17.84 -9.12 -17.10
C LEU A 259 19.08 -9.95 -17.50
N PRO A 260 20.00 -10.20 -16.57
CA PRO A 260 21.11 -11.10 -16.79
C PRO A 260 20.63 -12.51 -17.20
N ALA A 261 21.38 -13.15 -18.11
CA ALA A 261 21.05 -14.50 -18.58
C ALA A 261 20.86 -15.48 -17.42
N GLY A 262 19.78 -16.26 -17.46
CA GLY A 262 19.47 -17.25 -16.43
C GLY A 262 18.82 -16.67 -15.17
N THR A 263 18.43 -15.40 -15.16
CA THR A 263 17.67 -14.77 -14.05
C THR A 263 16.28 -14.35 -14.50
N GLY A 264 15.34 -14.27 -13.52
CA GLY A 264 14.00 -13.73 -13.71
C GLY A 264 13.71 -12.53 -12.79
N PRO A 265 12.57 -11.85 -12.95
CA PRO A 265 12.19 -10.72 -12.09
C PRO A 265 12.17 -11.07 -10.60
N ALA A 266 11.69 -12.28 -10.26
CA ALA A 266 11.63 -12.77 -8.88
C ALA A 266 13.01 -12.95 -8.21
N ASP A 267 14.10 -12.94 -8.99
CA ASP A 267 15.47 -12.92 -8.44
C ASP A 267 15.88 -11.54 -7.92
N PHE A 268 15.20 -10.47 -8.34
CA PHE A 268 15.56 -9.08 -8.02
C PHE A 268 14.56 -8.43 -7.10
N ILE A 269 13.28 -8.78 -7.20
CA ILE A 269 12.20 -8.14 -6.46
C ILE A 269 11.16 -9.16 -6.00
N ALA A 270 10.58 -8.90 -4.84
CA ALA A 270 9.46 -9.70 -4.34
C ALA A 270 8.40 -8.80 -3.71
N SER A 271 7.13 -9.17 -3.89
CA SER A 271 6.05 -8.64 -3.05
C SER A 271 6.17 -9.31 -1.69
N MET A 272 6.26 -8.51 -0.62
CA MET A 272 6.47 -8.96 0.75
C MET A 272 5.33 -8.53 1.66
N ILE A 273 4.97 -9.39 2.60
CA ILE A 273 4.33 -8.94 3.84
C ILE A 273 5.45 -8.62 4.82
N ILE A 274 5.44 -7.39 5.30
CA ILE A 274 6.41 -6.82 6.25
C ILE A 274 5.68 -6.66 7.57
N SER A 275 6.08 -7.41 8.58
CA SER A 275 5.55 -7.28 9.94
C SER A 275 6.66 -6.93 10.94
N ALA A 276 6.33 -6.08 11.90
CA ALA A 276 7.23 -5.66 12.97
C ALA A 276 6.42 -5.27 14.21
N ARG A 277 7.07 -5.13 15.36
CA ARG A 277 6.45 -4.71 16.61
C ARG A 277 7.19 -3.55 17.26
N LYS A 278 6.45 -2.66 17.93
CA LYS A 278 7.02 -1.72 18.88
C LYS A 278 7.20 -2.44 20.22
N PRO A 279 8.36 -2.41 20.84
CA PRO A 279 8.56 -2.96 22.19
C PRO A 279 7.54 -2.41 23.19
N ALA A 280 7.20 -3.25 24.21
CA ALA A 280 6.26 -2.88 25.27
C ALA A 280 6.85 -1.85 26.25
#